data_21d45b7d7a4dd8bbc4b695669295a109
#
_entry.id   21d45b7d7a4dd8bbc4b695669295a109
#
_cell.length_a   1.000
_cell.length_b   1.000
_cell.length_c   1.000
_cell.angle_alpha   90.00
_cell.angle_beta   90.00
_cell.angle_gamma   90.00
#
_symmetry.space_group_name_H-M   'P 1'
#
loop_
_entity.id
_entity.type
_entity.pdbx_description
1 polymer ?
#
loop_
_entity_poly.entity_id
_entity_poly.type
_entity_poly.pdbx_seq_one_letter_code
_entity_poly.pdbx_strand_id
1 'polypeptide(L)' 'MERYLSVKEVMNCTGLGRTTVYAMFQIPGFPATRVGKRLIVSERALSEWLARGGTEQKETAVGA' A
#
# COMPACT_ATOMS: atom_id res chain seq x y z
N MET A 1 -19.44 2.88 4.08
CA MET A 1 -18.95 2.60 2.78
C MET A 1 -17.46 2.61 2.75
N GLU A 2 -16.87 1.69 2.02
CA GLU A 2 -15.45 1.60 2.04
C GLU A 2 -14.80 2.65 1.19
N ARG A 3 -13.69 3.18 1.63
CA ARG A 3 -13.01 4.18 0.90
C ARG A 3 -11.85 3.57 0.13
N TYR A 4 -11.62 4.02 -1.08
CA TYR A 4 -10.50 3.53 -1.86
C TYR A 4 -9.47 4.63 -2.06
N LEU A 5 -8.21 4.27 -1.99
CA LEU A 5 -7.13 5.22 -2.05
C LEU A 5 -6.29 4.98 -3.30
N SER A 6 -5.86 6.06 -3.93
CA SER A 6 -4.99 5.95 -5.08
C SER A 6 -3.55 5.93 -4.56
N VAL A 7 -2.59 5.74 -5.46
CA VAL A 7 -1.19 5.75 -5.08
C VAL A 7 -0.85 7.06 -4.38
N LYS A 8 -1.33 8.17 -4.93
CA LYS A 8 -1.02 9.45 -4.36
C LYS A 8 -1.59 9.58 -2.95
N GLU A 9 -2.78 9.08 -2.74
CA GLU A 9 -3.40 9.17 -1.43
C GLU A 9 -2.68 8.28 -0.43
N VAL A 10 -2.19 7.14 -0.87
CA VAL A 10 -1.46 6.26 0.02
C VAL A 10 -0.15 6.96 0.42
N MET A 11 0.48 7.67 -0.51
CA MET A 11 1.68 8.40 -0.18
C MET A 11 1.39 9.43 0.91
N ASN A 12 0.28 10.13 0.78
CA ASN A 12 -0.07 11.14 1.76
C ASN A 12 -0.41 10.52 3.12
N CYS A 13 -1.10 9.43 3.12
CA CYS A 13 -1.49 8.80 4.38
C CYS A 13 -0.32 8.16 5.11
N THR A 14 0.59 7.57 4.38
CA THR A 14 1.66 6.84 5.03
C THR A 14 2.95 7.63 5.15
N GLY A 15 3.07 8.70 4.39
CA GLY A 15 4.29 9.48 4.42
C GLY A 15 5.42 8.83 3.65
N LEU A 16 5.12 7.79 2.88
CA LEU A 16 6.15 7.10 2.13
C LEU A 16 6.36 7.75 0.77
N GLY A 17 7.52 7.52 0.18
CA GLY A 17 7.81 8.10 -1.12
C GLY A 17 7.11 7.36 -2.23
N ARG A 18 7.09 7.97 -3.42
CA ARG A 18 6.42 7.37 -4.54
C ARG A 18 6.99 6.01 -4.91
N THR A 19 8.30 5.90 -4.98
CA THR A 19 8.92 4.66 -5.36
C THR A 19 8.54 3.55 -4.39
N THR A 20 8.51 3.86 -3.11
CA THR A 20 8.18 2.88 -2.09
C THR A 20 6.72 2.45 -2.22
N VAL A 21 5.83 3.39 -2.48
CA VAL A 21 4.42 3.07 -2.59
C VAL A 21 4.16 2.22 -3.85
N TYR A 22 4.82 2.55 -4.95
CA TYR A 22 4.65 1.74 -6.14
C TYR A 22 5.19 0.32 -5.92
N ALA A 23 6.28 0.19 -5.18
CA ALA A 23 6.82 -1.12 -4.89
C ALA A 23 5.83 -1.90 -4.02
N MET A 24 5.17 -1.23 -3.08
CA MET A 24 4.19 -1.89 -2.24
C MET A 24 3.05 -2.45 -3.08
N PHE A 25 2.60 -1.67 -4.06
CA PHE A 25 1.48 -2.10 -4.88
C PHE A 25 1.86 -3.31 -5.75
N GLN A 26 3.13 -3.59 -5.92
CA GLN A 26 3.55 -4.71 -6.72
C GLN A 26 3.91 -5.94 -5.91
N ILE A 27 3.84 -5.85 -4.60
CA ILE A 27 4.15 -6.99 -3.76
C ILE A 27 3.05 -8.03 -3.91
N PRO A 28 3.39 -9.29 -4.14
CA PRO A 28 2.39 -10.34 -4.27
C PRO A 28 1.59 -10.41 -2.97
N GLY A 29 0.29 -10.42 -3.09
CA GLY A 29 -0.56 -10.46 -1.91
C GLY A 29 -1.04 -9.11 -1.42
N PHE A 30 -0.48 -8.04 -1.98
CA PHE A 30 -0.96 -6.71 -1.58
C PHE A 30 -2.37 -6.54 -2.13
N PRO A 31 -3.31 -6.06 -1.30
CA PRO A 31 -4.71 -5.97 -1.69
C PRO A 31 -5.05 -4.80 -2.60
N ALA A 32 -4.27 -4.60 -3.65
CA ALA A 32 -4.54 -3.53 -4.58
C ALA A 32 -5.44 -3.99 -5.71
N THR A 33 -6.19 -3.08 -6.26
CA THR A 33 -7.07 -3.38 -7.37
C THR A 33 -6.72 -2.46 -8.51
N ARG A 34 -6.70 -2.98 -9.72
CA ARG A 34 -6.42 -2.17 -10.86
C ARG A 34 -7.70 -1.85 -11.58
N VAL A 35 -7.96 -0.58 -11.82
CA VAL A 35 -9.15 -0.18 -12.54
C VAL A 35 -8.67 0.67 -13.68
N GLY A 36 -8.73 0.14 -14.89
CA GLY A 36 -8.19 0.84 -16.05
C GLY A 36 -6.71 1.02 -15.87
N LYS A 37 -6.24 2.24 -15.86
CA LYS A 37 -4.84 2.49 -15.69
C LYS A 37 -4.51 2.91 -14.27
N ARG A 38 -5.47 2.88 -13.38
CA ARG A 38 -5.25 3.33 -12.04
C ARG A 38 -5.13 2.18 -11.07
N LEU A 39 -4.30 2.36 -10.06
CA LEU A 39 -4.16 1.37 -9.02
C LEU A 39 -4.79 1.97 -7.79
N ILE A 40 -5.65 1.23 -7.14
CA ILE A 40 -6.30 1.71 -5.93
C ILE A 40 -6.29 0.58 -4.90
N VAL A 41 -6.48 0.94 -3.65
CA VAL A 41 -6.51 -0.05 -2.59
C VAL A 41 -7.55 0.40 -1.58
N SER A 42 -8.29 -0.54 -1.03
CA SER A 42 -9.27 -0.24 -0.02
C SER A 42 -8.55 0.27 1.22
N GLU A 43 -9.05 1.33 1.82
CA GLU A 43 -8.44 1.89 3.00
C GLU A 43 -8.39 0.85 4.10
N ARG A 44 -9.45 0.07 4.27
CA ARG A 44 -9.48 -0.94 5.27
C ARG A 44 -8.47 -2.04 4.98
N ALA A 45 -8.40 -2.49 3.75
CA ALA A 45 -7.46 -3.53 3.40
C ALA A 45 -6.02 -3.07 3.59
N LEU A 46 -5.73 -1.82 3.26
CA LEU A 46 -4.40 -1.28 3.45
C LEU A 46 -4.06 -1.26 4.94
N SER A 47 -5.01 -0.82 5.74
CA SER A 47 -4.80 -0.74 7.17
C SER A 47 -4.52 -2.11 7.76
N GLU A 48 -5.28 -3.11 7.34
CA GLU A 48 -5.08 -4.46 7.84
C GLU A 48 -3.75 -5.02 7.36
N TRP A 49 -3.39 -4.73 6.11
CA TRP A 49 -2.15 -5.23 5.58
C TRP A 49 -0.96 -4.65 6.36
N LEU A 50 -1.01 -3.36 6.68
CA LEU A 50 0.05 -2.73 7.44
C LEU A 50 0.07 -3.24 8.88
N ALA A 51 -1.09 -3.52 9.44
CA ALA A 51 -1.16 -4.02 10.81
C ALA A 51 -0.53 -5.40 10.92
N ARG A 52 -0.55 -6.16 9.83
CA ARG A 52 0.06 -7.47 9.86
C ARG A 52 1.54 -7.40 9.58
N GLY A 53 2.09 -6.20 9.48
CA GLY A 53 3.50 -6.07 9.23
C GLY A 53 3.85 -5.91 7.78
N GLY A 54 2.89 -5.81 6.89
CA GLY A 54 3.16 -5.68 5.49
C GLY A 54 3.69 -6.96 4.92
N THR A 55 4.95 -6.98 4.53
CA THR A 55 5.48 -8.18 3.97
C THR A 55 6.46 -8.74 4.91
N GLU A 56 6.96 -9.86 4.58
CA GLU A 56 7.87 -10.45 5.44
C GLU A 56 9.14 -9.78 5.40
N GLN A 57 9.40 -8.91 4.57
CA GLN A 57 10.66 -8.33 4.55
C GLN A 57 10.64 -7.20 5.42
N LYS A 58 9.96 -7.20 6.42
CA LYS A 58 9.93 -6.15 7.24
C LYS A 58 11.23 -5.78 7.65
N GLU A 59 12.05 -6.55 7.59
CA GLU A 59 13.27 -6.21 8.02
C GLU A 59 13.72 -5.06 7.41
N THR A 60 13.39 -4.87 6.44
CA THR A 60 13.88 -3.86 5.80
C THR A 60 13.38 -2.74 6.37
N ALA A 61 12.45 -2.87 6.73
CA ALA A 61 11.95 -1.71 7.10
C ALA A 61 12.67 -1.14 8.04
N VAL A 62 13.03 -1.54 8.35
CA VAL A 62 13.59 -1.01 9.15
C VAL A 62 14.23 -0.15 8.92
N GLY A 63 14.43 -0.24 8.47
CA GLY A 63 15.07 0.58 8.25
C GLY A 63 14.74 1.56 8.64
N ALA A 64 14.58 1.55 8.72
CA ALA A 64 14.34 2.41 8.97
C ALA A 64 14.30 2.96 9.34
#